data_ee0d6c42c588a39cd411e14b23f908df
#
_entry.id   ee0d6c42c588a39cd411e14b23f908df
#
_cell.length_a   1.000
_cell.length_b   1.000
_cell.length_c   1.000
_cell.angle_alpha   90.00
_cell.angle_beta   90.00
_cell.angle_gamma   90.00
#
_symmetry.space_group_name_H-M   'P 1'
#
loop_
_entity.id
_entity.type
_entity.pdbx_description
1 polymer ?
#
loop_
_entity_poly.entity_id
_entity_poly.type
_entity_poly.pdbx_seq_one_letter_code
_entity_poly.pdbx_strand_id
1 'polypeptide(L)'
;MTDPQVAILMLSIFIFLVLLGFPIAFTLIAMGVGFGYYAYFEEGNLFLNKIFYLLNQNTYSVMENDVLVAIPLFLFMGYVVERANIVNRLFFSLQLATRHLPGSMAVAALATCAIFATASGIIGAVVTLMGLLAFPAMVKANYHRGFASGVICAGGT
;
A
#
# COMPACT_ATOMS: atom_id res chain seq x y z
N MET A 1 -12.58 30.62 -7.55
CA MET A 1 -11.49 30.15 -6.66
C MET A 1 -10.24 30.03 -7.52
N THR A 2 -9.08 30.42 -7.02
CA THR A 2 -7.82 30.21 -7.73
C THR A 2 -7.47 28.71 -7.73
N ASP A 3 -6.92 28.20 -8.84
CA ASP A 3 -6.60 26.77 -9.00
C ASP A 3 -5.86 26.13 -7.82
N PRO A 4 -4.88 26.80 -7.15
CA PRO A 4 -4.22 26.23 -5.98
C PRO A 4 -5.13 26.10 -4.74
N GLN A 5 -6.13 26.95 -4.57
CA GLN A 5 -7.07 26.85 -3.45
C GLN A 5 -7.99 25.64 -3.61
N VAL A 6 -8.42 25.33 -4.84
CA VAL A 6 -9.22 24.15 -5.14
C VAL A 6 -8.41 22.87 -4.89
N ALA A 7 -7.13 22.86 -5.26
CA ALA A 7 -6.24 21.73 -5.02
C ALA A 7 -6.03 21.46 -3.51
N ILE A 8 -5.82 22.51 -2.70
CA ILE A 8 -5.68 22.38 -1.24
C ILE A 8 -6.98 21.89 -0.60
N LEU A 9 -8.13 22.41 -1.05
CA LEU A 9 -9.44 21.99 -0.57
C LEU A 9 -9.70 20.51 -0.91
N MET A 10 -9.39 20.08 -2.14
CA MET A 10 -9.47 18.69 -2.57
C MET A 10 -8.64 17.78 -1.68
N LEU A 11 -7.37 18.14 -1.44
CA LEU A 11 -6.47 17.37 -0.59
C LEU A 11 -6.99 17.29 0.85
N SER A 12 -7.50 18.40 1.40
CA SER A 12 -8.03 18.45 2.76
C SER A 12 -9.26 17.56 2.94
N ILE A 13 -10.19 17.60 1.98
CA ILE A 13 -11.38 16.75 1.98
C ILE A 13 -10.99 15.26 1.86
N PHE A 14 -10.02 14.96 1.00
CA PHE A 14 -9.51 13.59 0.84
C PHE A 14 -8.96 13.05 2.16
N ILE A 15 -8.06 13.78 2.81
CA ILE A 15 -7.47 13.39 4.10
C ILE A 15 -8.58 13.21 5.14
N PHE A 16 -9.54 14.13 5.21
CA PHE A 16 -10.65 14.05 6.16
C PHE A 16 -11.51 12.80 5.94
N LEU A 17 -11.86 12.46 4.69
CA LEU A 17 -12.64 11.28 4.36
C LEU A 17 -11.89 9.97 4.67
N VAL A 18 -10.58 9.94 4.41
CA VAL A 18 -9.74 8.78 4.76
C VAL A 18 -9.65 8.59 6.28
N LEU A 19 -9.53 9.67 7.05
CA LEU A 19 -9.52 9.63 8.51
C LEU A 19 -10.86 9.16 9.10
N LEU A 20 -11.98 9.41 8.41
CA LEU A 20 -13.30 8.87 8.77
C LEU A 20 -13.43 7.36 8.50
N GLY A 21 -12.43 6.73 7.88
CA GLY A 21 -12.44 5.29 7.61
C GLY A 21 -13.16 4.87 6.32
N PHE A 22 -13.47 5.81 5.41
CA PHE A 22 -14.04 5.45 4.11
C PHE A 22 -13.01 4.68 3.26
N PRO A 23 -13.44 3.66 2.49
CA PRO A 23 -12.55 2.94 1.58
C PRO A 23 -11.93 3.87 0.55
N ILE A 24 -10.60 3.86 0.43
CA ILE A 24 -9.81 4.77 -0.41
C ILE A 24 -10.28 4.75 -1.88
N ALA A 25 -10.65 3.59 -2.41
CA ALA A 25 -11.10 3.45 -3.79
C ALA A 25 -12.38 4.29 -4.07
N PHE A 26 -13.37 4.21 -3.19
CA PHE A 26 -14.61 4.96 -3.34
C PHE A 26 -14.40 6.47 -3.13
N THR A 27 -13.54 6.84 -2.17
CA THR A 27 -13.20 8.26 -1.95
C THR A 27 -12.50 8.86 -3.17
N LEU A 28 -11.55 8.15 -3.79
CA LEU A 28 -10.87 8.62 -5.00
C LEU A 28 -11.82 8.77 -6.18
N ILE A 29 -12.75 7.82 -6.39
CA ILE A 29 -13.75 7.91 -7.46
C ILE A 29 -14.68 9.11 -7.20
N ALA A 30 -15.22 9.25 -5.98
CA ALA A 30 -16.10 10.35 -5.63
C ALA A 30 -15.44 11.71 -5.77
N MET A 31 -14.18 11.83 -5.35
CA MET A 31 -13.39 13.05 -5.50
C MET A 31 -13.09 13.36 -6.96
N GLY A 32 -12.69 12.35 -7.75
CA GLY A 32 -12.42 12.51 -9.18
C GLY A 32 -13.65 12.98 -9.96
N VAL A 33 -14.81 12.37 -9.69
CA VAL A 33 -16.07 12.78 -10.34
C VAL A 33 -16.53 14.15 -9.84
N GLY A 34 -16.52 14.39 -8.52
CA GLY A 34 -17.01 15.64 -7.93
C GLY A 34 -16.19 16.86 -8.36
N PHE A 35 -14.87 16.80 -8.22
CA PHE A 35 -14.00 17.93 -8.64
C PHE A 35 -13.87 18.01 -10.16
N GLY A 36 -13.92 16.89 -10.88
CA GLY A 36 -13.98 16.88 -12.33
C GLY A 36 -15.25 17.55 -12.85
N TYR A 37 -16.40 17.28 -12.21
CA TYR A 37 -17.65 17.97 -12.55
C TYR A 37 -17.54 19.48 -12.32
N TYR A 38 -16.96 19.90 -11.19
CA TYR A 38 -16.72 21.32 -10.89
C TYR A 38 -15.81 21.99 -11.92
N ALA A 39 -14.72 21.31 -12.33
CA ALA A 39 -13.73 21.87 -13.26
C ALA A 39 -14.22 21.99 -14.71
N TYR A 40 -15.08 21.04 -15.14
CA TYR A 40 -15.61 20.97 -16.51
C TYR A 40 -17.10 21.38 -16.60
N PHE A 41 -17.58 22.16 -15.63
CA PHE A 41 -18.96 22.61 -15.60
C PHE A 41 -19.22 23.57 -16.74
N GLU A 42 -20.05 23.19 -17.72
CA GLU A 42 -20.58 24.03 -18.79
C GLU A 42 -22.09 24.27 -18.55
N GLU A 43 -22.51 25.54 -18.55
CA GLU A 43 -23.92 25.90 -18.42
C GLU A 43 -24.72 25.44 -19.65
N GLY A 44 -25.59 24.46 -19.45
CA GLY A 44 -26.55 24.03 -20.47
C GLY A 44 -26.90 22.55 -20.51
N ASN A 45 -26.03 21.64 -20.08
CA ASN A 45 -26.31 20.19 -20.14
C ASN A 45 -25.78 19.45 -18.90
N LEU A 46 -26.65 19.23 -17.92
CA LEU A 46 -26.29 18.54 -16.67
C LEU A 46 -25.77 17.10 -16.87
N PHE A 47 -26.24 16.38 -17.90
CA PHE A 47 -25.89 14.98 -18.17
C PHE A 47 -24.94 14.75 -19.36
N LEU A 48 -24.73 15.77 -20.20
CA LEU A 48 -23.79 15.69 -21.34
C LEU A 48 -22.46 16.38 -21.05
N ASN A 49 -22.09 16.50 -19.78
CA ASN A 49 -20.85 17.13 -19.39
C ASN A 49 -19.64 16.30 -19.86
N LYS A 50 -18.62 16.98 -20.34
CA LYS A 50 -17.35 16.40 -20.81
C LYS A 50 -16.74 15.41 -19.79
N ILE A 51 -17.07 15.55 -18.50
CA ILE A 51 -16.60 14.64 -17.44
C ILE A 51 -17.12 13.22 -17.61
N PHE A 52 -18.40 13.02 -18.01
CA PHE A 52 -18.95 11.67 -18.21
C PHE A 52 -18.31 10.99 -19.42
N TYR A 53 -18.00 11.74 -20.46
CA TYR A 53 -17.27 11.21 -21.61
C TYR A 53 -15.84 10.80 -21.23
N LEU A 54 -15.12 11.66 -20.48
CA LEU A 54 -13.78 11.38 -19.99
C LEU A 54 -13.78 10.20 -18.99
N LEU A 55 -14.76 10.12 -18.12
CA LEU A 55 -14.92 9.01 -17.19
C LEU A 55 -15.10 7.68 -17.92
N ASN A 56 -15.97 7.66 -18.91
CA ASN A 56 -16.20 6.46 -19.72
C ASN A 56 -14.93 6.05 -20.49
N GLN A 57 -14.25 7.01 -21.13
CA GLN A 57 -13.02 6.74 -21.87
C GLN A 57 -11.89 6.25 -20.96
N ASN A 58 -11.69 6.87 -19.81
CA ASN A 58 -10.67 6.44 -18.84
C ASN A 58 -11.02 5.08 -18.25
N THR A 59 -12.28 4.82 -17.91
CA THR A 59 -12.71 3.50 -17.42
C THR A 59 -12.45 2.42 -18.45
N TYR A 60 -12.79 2.66 -19.72
CA TYR A 60 -12.53 1.71 -20.81
C TYR A 60 -11.03 1.47 -21.01
N SER A 61 -10.22 2.53 -21.02
CA SER A 61 -8.76 2.44 -21.13
C SER A 61 -8.12 1.64 -19.97
N VAL A 62 -8.66 1.78 -18.75
CA VAL A 62 -8.20 0.98 -17.61
C VAL A 62 -8.63 -0.48 -17.75
N MET A 63 -9.84 -0.76 -18.21
CA MET A 63 -10.33 -2.14 -18.41
C MET A 63 -9.59 -2.89 -19.53
N GLU A 64 -9.10 -2.18 -20.54
CA GLU A 64 -8.33 -2.75 -21.66
C GLU A 64 -6.82 -2.89 -21.35
N ASN A 65 -6.41 -2.48 -20.15
CA ASN A 65 -5.00 -2.49 -19.75
C ASN A 65 -4.57 -3.90 -19.32
N ASP A 66 -3.73 -4.55 -20.11
CA ASP A 66 -3.19 -5.89 -19.86
C ASP A 66 -2.42 -5.98 -18.51
N VAL A 67 -1.88 -4.88 -18.03
CA VAL A 67 -1.16 -4.82 -16.74
C VAL A 67 -2.08 -5.13 -15.56
N LEU A 68 -3.39 -4.87 -15.68
CA LEU A 68 -4.36 -5.19 -14.63
C LEU A 68 -4.47 -6.71 -14.35
N VAL A 69 -4.19 -7.54 -15.33
CA VAL A 69 -4.17 -9.01 -15.15
C VAL A 69 -3.05 -9.44 -14.20
N ALA A 70 -1.98 -8.66 -14.11
CA ALA A 70 -0.88 -8.94 -13.20
C ALA A 70 -1.27 -8.79 -11.72
N ILE A 71 -2.22 -7.91 -11.37
CA ILE A 71 -2.63 -7.64 -9.98
C ILE A 71 -3.15 -8.91 -9.28
N PRO A 72 -4.17 -9.63 -9.81
CA PRO A 72 -4.64 -10.85 -9.15
C PRO A 72 -3.58 -11.95 -9.12
N LEU A 73 -2.69 -12.02 -10.12
CA LEU A 73 -1.59 -12.97 -10.11
C LEU A 73 -0.57 -12.66 -9.02
N PHE A 74 -0.21 -11.39 -8.81
CA PHE A 74 0.65 -10.98 -7.70
C PHE A 74 0.01 -11.26 -6.34
N LEU A 75 -1.28 -10.98 -6.17
CA LEU A 75 -2.01 -11.31 -4.95
C LEU A 75 -2.00 -12.82 -4.67
N PHE A 76 -2.24 -13.62 -5.70
CA PHE A 76 -2.20 -15.09 -5.59
C PHE A 76 -0.79 -15.57 -5.21
N MET A 77 0.25 -15.06 -5.87
CA MET A 77 1.63 -15.41 -5.55
C MET A 77 1.99 -15.03 -4.11
N GLY A 78 1.65 -13.81 -3.68
CA GLY A 78 1.87 -13.34 -2.30
C GLY A 78 1.20 -14.27 -1.28
N TYR A 79 -0.05 -14.63 -1.52
CA TYR A 79 -0.79 -15.54 -0.65
C TYR A 79 -0.19 -16.95 -0.59
N VAL A 80 0.25 -17.50 -1.72
CA VAL A 80 0.92 -18.81 -1.77
C VAL A 80 2.24 -18.78 -0.98
N VAL A 81 3.06 -17.75 -1.16
CA VAL A 81 4.34 -17.59 -0.44
C VAL A 81 4.12 -17.44 1.06
N GLU A 82 3.09 -16.71 1.47
CA GLU A 82 2.69 -16.58 2.88
C GLU A 82 2.27 -17.92 3.47
N ARG A 83 1.41 -18.66 2.78
CA ARG A 83 0.91 -19.98 3.23
C ARG A 83 1.98 -21.07 3.22
N ALA A 84 2.95 -21.00 2.35
CA ALA A 84 4.05 -21.95 2.25
C ALA A 84 5.06 -21.85 3.42
N ASN A 85 4.85 -20.95 4.39
CA ASN A 85 5.73 -20.73 5.53
C ASN A 85 7.19 -20.41 5.16
N ILE A 86 7.39 -19.90 3.94
CA ILE A 86 8.71 -19.56 3.38
C ILE A 86 9.32 -18.40 4.15
N VAL A 87 8.52 -17.40 4.51
CA VAL A 87 8.96 -16.20 5.21
C VAL A 87 9.56 -16.52 6.58
N ASN A 88 8.92 -17.44 7.33
CA ASN A 88 9.43 -17.92 8.61
C ASN A 88 10.80 -18.58 8.47
N ARG A 89 10.93 -19.46 7.49
CA ARG A 89 12.19 -20.16 7.24
C ARG A 89 13.29 -19.22 6.80
N LEU A 90 12.97 -18.24 5.93
CA LEU A 90 13.89 -17.18 5.52
C LEU A 90 14.38 -16.35 6.71
N PHE A 91 13.46 -15.88 7.55
CA PHE A 91 13.82 -15.09 8.72
C PHE A 91 14.78 -15.83 9.66
N PHE A 92 14.48 -17.07 10.02
CA PHE A 92 15.35 -17.88 10.89
C PHE A 92 16.69 -18.22 10.23
N SER A 93 16.70 -18.52 8.93
CA SER A 93 17.94 -18.80 8.21
C SER A 93 18.86 -17.56 8.12
N LEU A 94 18.28 -16.40 7.83
CA LEU A 94 19.02 -15.14 7.80
C LEU A 94 19.50 -14.72 9.19
N GLN A 95 18.69 -14.93 10.23
CA GLN A 95 19.09 -14.68 11.61
C GLN A 95 20.29 -15.55 12.01
N LEU A 96 20.28 -16.83 11.61
CA LEU A 96 21.38 -17.76 11.88
C LEU A 96 22.65 -17.32 11.14
N ALA A 97 22.52 -16.94 9.86
CA ALA A 97 23.63 -16.46 9.05
C ALA A 97 24.25 -15.17 9.59
N THR A 98 23.43 -14.27 10.12
CA THR A 98 23.86 -12.97 10.63
C THR A 98 24.19 -12.94 12.12
N ARG A 99 24.17 -14.11 12.81
CA ARG A 99 24.32 -14.21 14.28
C ARG A 99 25.58 -13.55 14.85
N HIS A 100 26.62 -13.41 14.04
CA HIS A 100 27.89 -12.77 14.44
C HIS A 100 27.87 -11.24 14.35
N LEU A 101 26.82 -10.64 13.76
CA LEU A 101 26.69 -9.20 13.63
C LEU A 101 25.94 -8.61 14.84
N PRO A 102 26.38 -7.45 15.36
CA PRO A 102 25.58 -6.74 16.37
C PRO A 102 24.27 -6.29 15.74
N GLY A 103 23.14 -6.59 16.36
CA GLY A 103 21.82 -6.30 15.79
C GLY A 103 21.33 -7.33 14.78
N SER A 104 21.83 -8.56 14.80
CA SER A 104 21.51 -9.63 13.82
C SER A 104 20.04 -9.82 13.52
N MET A 105 19.16 -9.72 14.54
CA MET A 105 17.71 -9.86 14.34
C MET A 105 17.11 -8.71 13.52
N ALA A 106 17.59 -7.47 13.73
CA ALA A 106 17.13 -6.33 12.95
C ALA A 106 17.57 -6.44 11.49
N VAL A 107 18.82 -6.84 11.24
CA VAL A 107 19.33 -7.08 9.88
C VAL A 107 18.58 -8.22 9.19
N ALA A 108 18.34 -9.32 9.88
CA ALA A 108 17.56 -10.45 9.36
C ALA A 108 16.11 -10.05 9.04
N ALA A 109 15.48 -9.25 9.90
CA ALA A 109 14.12 -8.74 9.66
C ALA A 109 14.06 -7.85 8.42
N LEU A 110 14.98 -6.88 8.28
CA LEU A 110 15.07 -5.99 7.12
C LEU A 110 15.30 -6.78 5.81
N ALA A 111 16.26 -7.71 5.82
CA ALA A 111 16.57 -8.52 4.64
C ALA A 111 15.37 -9.42 4.25
N THR A 112 14.71 -10.04 5.24
CA THR A 112 13.50 -10.85 4.97
C THR A 112 12.37 -9.98 4.44
N CYS A 113 12.13 -8.80 5.02
CA CYS A 113 11.14 -7.86 4.55
C CYS A 113 11.41 -7.45 3.10
N ALA A 114 12.64 -7.08 2.75
CA ALA A 114 13.01 -6.68 1.40
C ALA A 114 12.78 -7.79 0.37
N ILE A 115 13.21 -9.02 0.67
CA ILE A 115 13.00 -10.17 -0.22
C ILE A 115 11.50 -10.48 -0.36
N PHE A 116 10.74 -10.44 0.74
CA PHE A 116 9.31 -10.73 0.70
C PHE A 116 8.50 -9.60 0.07
N ALA A 117 8.88 -8.34 0.29
CA ALA A 117 8.26 -7.19 -0.34
C ALA A 117 8.38 -7.22 -1.87
N THR A 118 9.55 -7.59 -2.39
CA THR A 118 9.75 -7.75 -3.85
C THR A 118 8.89 -8.86 -4.45
N ALA A 119 8.65 -9.93 -3.68
CA ALA A 119 7.83 -11.06 -4.14
C ALA A 119 6.33 -10.79 -4.04
N SER A 120 5.87 -10.13 -2.96
CA SER A 120 4.43 -9.92 -2.70
C SER A 120 3.89 -8.62 -3.30
N GLY A 121 4.72 -7.58 -3.42
CA GLY A 121 4.31 -6.26 -3.86
C GLY A 121 3.30 -5.55 -2.95
N ILE A 122 2.97 -6.12 -1.78
CA ILE A 122 1.94 -5.63 -0.87
C ILE A 122 2.58 -5.23 0.47
N ILE A 123 2.79 -3.94 0.67
CA ILE A 123 3.39 -3.37 1.88
C ILE A 123 2.68 -3.84 3.16
N GLY A 124 1.35 -3.74 3.18
CA GLY A 124 0.55 -4.11 4.36
C GLY A 124 0.71 -5.57 4.78
N ALA A 125 0.80 -6.50 3.83
CA ALA A 125 1.00 -7.92 4.09
C ALA A 125 2.38 -8.18 4.70
N VAL A 126 3.42 -7.55 4.17
CA VAL A 126 4.80 -7.69 4.68
C VAL A 126 4.92 -7.18 6.11
N VAL A 127 4.44 -5.98 6.38
CA VAL A 127 4.49 -5.36 7.71
C VAL A 127 3.71 -6.16 8.74
N THR A 128 2.49 -6.60 8.42
CA THR A 128 1.67 -7.40 9.34
C THR A 128 2.28 -8.76 9.63
N LEU A 129 2.75 -9.46 8.63
CA LEU A 129 3.33 -10.79 8.78
C LEU A 129 4.64 -10.73 9.57
N MET A 130 5.53 -9.79 9.25
CA MET A 130 6.78 -9.60 9.99
C MET A 130 6.54 -9.01 11.38
N GLY A 131 5.48 -8.22 11.56
CA GLY A 131 5.02 -7.78 12.87
C GLY A 131 4.64 -8.95 13.79
N LEU A 132 3.97 -9.95 13.26
CA LEU A 132 3.60 -11.15 14.01
C LEU A 132 4.79 -12.07 14.30
N LEU A 133 5.78 -12.13 13.42
CA LEU A 133 6.92 -13.04 13.51
C LEU A 133 8.14 -12.43 14.17
N ALA A 134 8.65 -11.34 13.60
CA ALA A 134 9.91 -10.73 14.02
C ALA A 134 9.76 -9.89 15.28
N PHE A 135 8.65 -9.18 15.46
CA PHE A 135 8.44 -8.31 16.62
C PHE A 135 8.53 -9.05 17.97
N PRO A 136 7.79 -10.14 18.22
CA PRO A 136 7.90 -10.86 19.49
C PRO A 136 9.28 -11.49 19.68
N ALA A 137 9.94 -11.91 18.59
CA ALA A 137 11.30 -12.44 18.66
C ALA A 137 12.31 -11.36 19.08
N MET A 138 12.22 -10.15 18.50
CA MET A 138 13.07 -9.01 18.85
C MET A 138 12.84 -8.54 20.30
N VAL A 139 11.58 -8.48 20.74
CA VAL A 139 11.25 -8.10 22.12
C VAL A 139 11.80 -9.12 23.13
N LYS A 140 11.71 -10.43 22.83
CA LYS A 140 12.33 -11.49 23.66
C LYS A 140 13.85 -11.39 23.72
N ALA A 141 14.48 -10.85 22.66
CA ALA A 141 15.92 -10.60 22.60
C ALA A 141 16.32 -9.24 23.23
N ASN A 142 15.43 -8.63 24.01
CA ASN A 142 15.63 -7.34 24.71
C ASN A 142 15.84 -6.13 23.79
N TYR A 143 15.34 -6.16 22.56
CA TYR A 143 15.31 -4.97 21.71
C TYR A 143 14.23 -3.99 22.21
N HIS A 144 14.54 -2.70 22.14
CA HIS A 144 13.55 -1.67 22.48
C HIS A 144 12.34 -1.75 21.54
N ARG A 145 11.12 -1.71 22.08
CA ARG A 145 9.87 -1.90 21.31
C ARG A 145 9.72 -0.92 20.13
N GLY A 146 10.05 0.37 20.37
CA GLY A 146 10.00 1.39 19.31
C GLY A 146 11.00 1.14 18.19
N PHE A 147 12.20 0.63 18.50
CA PHE A 147 13.18 0.25 17.49
C PHE A 147 12.71 -0.97 16.68
N ALA A 148 12.20 -2.01 17.37
CA ALA A 148 11.70 -3.21 16.70
C ALA A 148 10.55 -2.91 15.73
N SER A 149 9.56 -2.11 16.15
CA SER A 149 8.46 -1.69 15.28
C SER A 149 8.93 -0.82 14.10
N GLY A 150 9.86 0.11 14.36
CA GLY A 150 10.44 0.95 13.31
C GLY A 150 11.18 0.16 12.24
N VAL A 151 11.98 -0.84 12.64
CA VAL A 151 12.69 -1.72 11.71
C VAL A 151 11.73 -2.49 10.81
N ILE A 152 10.63 -3.02 11.36
CA ILE A 152 9.64 -3.79 10.60
C ILE A 152 8.87 -2.89 9.63
N CYS A 153 8.45 -1.72 10.08
CA CYS A 153 7.76 -0.75 9.21
C CYS A 153 8.68 -0.28 8.08
N ALA A 154 9.93 0.07 8.40
CA ALA A 154 10.90 0.51 7.39
C ALA A 154 11.28 -0.60 6.39
N GLY A 155 11.33 -1.86 6.84
CA GLY A 155 11.65 -2.98 5.96
C GLY A 155 10.51 -3.40 5.04
N GLY A 156 9.26 -3.11 5.41
CA GLY A 156 8.08 -3.47 4.63
C GLY A 156 7.64 -2.39 3.63
N THR A 157 8.24 -1.19 3.68
CA THR A 157 8.00 -0.09 2.73
C THR A 157 9.07 0.00 1.69
#